data_ed151ae7f9470a939a85d6771ab958cb
#
_entry.id   ed151ae7f9470a939a85d6771ab958cb
#
_cell.length_a   1.000
_cell.length_b   1.000
_cell.length_c   1.000
_cell.angle_alpha   90.00
_cell.angle_beta   90.00
_cell.angle_gamma   90.00
#
_symmetry.space_group_name_H-M   'P 1'
#
loop_
_entity.id
_entity.type
_entity.pdbx_description
1 polymer ?
#
loop_
_entity_poly.entity_id
_entity_poly.type
_entity_poly.pdbx_seq_one_letter_code
_entity_poly.pdbx_strand_id
1 'polypeptide(L)'
;FNGYLIMTVLATGIIYPIVGHWAWSSSYLSKYEAVDQLLAITGTVKTTGWLSDLGFVDFAGSTIVHSVGGWIALAAVIILGPRIGKYSDANRGKFTGSSFPLAVLGTLILWFGWFGFNGGSNGAMDETVPLILINTFLAAAFGLLTGLTISYLKFKKPDPFYIILGPLAGLVAITAGCNSMTSVTSIFVGIIGAIIAITVNEILNKFEIDDVVGAVPVHLAAGVWGTLAVGLFSDLTILDTGLDRFSQIKIQLIGIFAIGAFTFISSYILLSLYNKFFPLRVSPVQE
;
A
#
# COMPACT_ATOMS: atom_id res chain seq x y z
N PHE A 1 7.66 7.76 -20.73
CA PHE A 1 8.26 6.43 -20.50
C PHE A 1 9.53 6.55 -19.64
N ASN A 2 10.48 7.41 -20.01
CA ASN A 2 11.74 7.56 -19.27
C ASN A 2 11.55 7.92 -17.79
N GLY A 3 10.61 8.83 -17.47
CA GLY A 3 10.27 9.18 -16.09
C GLY A 3 9.81 7.98 -15.26
N TYR A 4 9.01 7.09 -15.85
CA TYR A 4 8.59 5.85 -15.19
C TYR A 4 9.78 4.93 -14.87
N LEU A 5 10.69 4.73 -15.83
CA LEU A 5 11.88 3.89 -15.60
C LEU A 5 12.76 4.45 -14.48
N ILE A 6 12.99 5.75 -14.45
CA ILE A 6 13.77 6.39 -13.38
C ILE A 6 13.09 6.23 -12.02
N MET A 7 11.77 6.45 -11.97
CA MET A 7 11.02 6.21 -10.72
C MET A 7 11.14 4.76 -10.25
N THR A 8 11.08 3.79 -11.16
CA THR A 8 11.26 2.38 -10.82
C THR A 8 12.65 2.13 -10.26
N VAL A 9 13.70 2.64 -10.88
CA VAL A 9 15.09 2.49 -10.39
C VAL A 9 15.26 3.12 -9.01
N LEU A 10 14.75 4.33 -8.79
CA LEU A 10 14.82 5.01 -7.49
C LEU A 10 14.03 4.25 -6.41
N ALA A 11 12.83 3.80 -6.75
CA ALA A 11 11.99 3.05 -5.84
C ALA A 11 12.61 1.72 -5.44
N THR A 12 13.03 0.90 -6.41
CA THR A 12 13.52 -0.46 -6.15
C THR A 12 14.99 -0.53 -5.74
N GLY A 13 15.82 0.41 -6.21
CA GLY A 13 17.25 0.42 -5.92
C GLY A 13 17.66 1.22 -4.68
N ILE A 14 16.83 2.15 -4.21
CA ILE A 14 17.18 3.03 -3.08
C ILE A 14 16.11 2.98 -1.99
N ILE A 15 14.89 3.39 -2.30
CA ILE A 15 13.86 3.64 -1.27
C ILE A 15 13.41 2.31 -0.63
N TYR A 16 12.96 1.36 -1.44
CA TYR A 16 12.43 0.09 -0.97
C TYR A 16 13.44 -0.75 -0.17
N PRO A 17 14.72 -0.92 -0.59
CA PRO A 17 15.69 -1.67 0.20
C PRO A 17 15.96 -1.05 1.59
N ILE A 18 15.95 0.27 1.70
CA ILE A 18 16.18 0.96 2.98
C ILE A 18 15.02 0.69 3.95
N VAL A 19 13.77 0.93 3.51
CA VAL A 19 12.60 0.73 4.38
C VAL A 19 12.35 -0.75 4.66
N GLY A 20 12.62 -1.63 3.69
CA GLY A 20 12.57 -3.08 3.87
C GLY A 20 13.58 -3.56 4.92
N HIS A 21 14.80 -3.03 4.90
CA HIS A 21 15.79 -3.31 5.93
C HIS A 21 15.31 -2.84 7.32
N TRP A 22 14.74 -1.65 7.44
CA TRP A 22 14.25 -1.15 8.73
C TRP A 22 13.22 -2.05 9.39
N ALA A 23 12.35 -2.68 8.63
CA ALA A 23 11.19 -3.37 9.15
C ALA A 23 11.26 -4.91 9.05
N TRP A 24 12.00 -5.46 8.09
CA TRP A 24 12.01 -6.90 7.82
C TRP A 24 13.34 -7.61 8.05
N SER A 25 14.44 -6.90 8.36
CA SER A 25 15.77 -7.51 8.38
C SER A 25 16.04 -8.45 9.55
N SER A 26 15.29 -8.39 10.65
CA SER A 26 15.53 -9.24 11.83
C SER A 26 14.68 -10.50 11.88
N SER A 27 13.47 -10.48 11.34
CA SER A 27 12.50 -11.56 11.53
C SER A 27 12.73 -12.77 10.61
N TYR A 28 13.36 -12.58 9.47
CA TYR A 28 13.52 -13.63 8.46
C TYR A 28 14.86 -14.38 8.58
N LEU A 29 15.93 -13.66 8.92
CA LEU A 29 17.28 -14.23 8.94
C LEU A 29 17.57 -15.05 10.19
N SER A 30 16.95 -14.75 11.32
CA SER A 30 17.17 -15.47 12.59
C SER A 30 16.58 -16.90 12.61
N LYS A 31 15.72 -17.24 11.66
CA LYS A 31 15.12 -18.58 11.55
C LYS A 31 15.96 -19.58 10.74
N TYR A 32 17.01 -19.12 10.08
CA TYR A 32 17.87 -20.00 9.26
C TYR A 32 19.22 -20.21 9.95
N GLU A 33 19.49 -21.41 10.46
CA GLU A 33 20.80 -21.83 11.00
C GLU A 33 21.98 -21.53 10.06
N ALA A 34 21.75 -21.59 8.73
CA ALA A 34 22.77 -21.26 7.72
C ALA A 34 23.23 -19.79 7.78
N VAL A 35 22.39 -18.86 8.23
CA VAL A 35 22.73 -17.44 8.37
C VAL A 35 23.53 -17.20 9.65
N ASP A 36 23.17 -17.86 10.75
CA ASP A 36 23.95 -17.79 11.99
C ASP A 36 25.36 -18.37 11.78
N GLN A 37 25.49 -19.45 10.99
CA GLN A 37 26.79 -20.02 10.61
C GLN A 37 27.57 -19.06 9.71
N LEU A 38 26.96 -18.40 8.73
CA LEU A 38 27.61 -17.42 7.86
C LEU A 38 28.07 -16.19 8.66
N LEU A 39 27.24 -15.69 9.59
CA LEU A 39 27.58 -14.58 10.48
C LEU A 39 28.72 -14.93 11.45
N ALA A 40 28.78 -16.17 11.94
CA ALA A 40 29.87 -16.66 12.78
C ALA A 40 31.22 -16.72 12.00
N ILE A 41 31.14 -17.01 10.70
CA ILE A 41 32.34 -17.08 9.83
C ILE A 41 32.80 -15.69 9.41
N THR A 42 31.89 -14.79 9.09
CA THR A 42 32.22 -13.46 8.54
C THR A 42 32.47 -12.40 9.61
N GLY A 43 32.16 -12.68 10.87
CA GLY A 43 32.34 -11.74 11.99
C GLY A 43 31.48 -10.46 11.83
N THR A 44 30.52 -10.45 10.95
CA THR A 44 29.64 -9.30 10.74
C THR A 44 28.65 -9.14 11.87
N VAL A 45 28.57 -7.94 12.43
CA VAL A 45 27.59 -7.57 13.44
C VAL A 45 26.17 -7.81 12.86
N LYS A 46 25.33 -8.49 13.62
CA LYS A 46 23.92 -8.71 13.32
C LYS A 46 23.23 -7.34 13.15
N THR A 47 23.08 -6.88 11.91
CA THR A 47 22.41 -5.63 11.59
C THR A 47 20.91 -5.91 11.50
N THR A 48 20.23 -5.74 12.62
CA THR A 48 18.77 -5.82 12.72
C THR A 48 18.13 -4.50 12.27
N GLY A 49 16.95 -4.56 11.67
CA GLY A 49 16.19 -3.36 11.34
C GLY A 49 15.63 -2.72 12.60
N TRP A 50 15.88 -1.44 12.78
CA TRP A 50 15.49 -0.75 14.00
C TRP A 50 13.97 -0.74 14.28
N LEU A 51 13.14 -0.73 13.22
CA LEU A 51 11.69 -0.85 13.39
C LEU A 51 11.28 -2.26 13.82
N SER A 52 11.92 -3.28 13.23
CA SER A 52 11.69 -4.67 13.63
C SER A 52 12.09 -4.90 15.08
N ASP A 53 13.22 -4.34 15.53
CA ASP A 53 13.68 -4.44 16.93
C ASP A 53 12.73 -3.74 17.91
N LEU A 54 12.00 -2.72 17.47
CA LEU A 54 10.94 -2.08 18.24
C LEU A 54 9.64 -2.88 18.29
N GLY A 55 9.49 -3.94 17.49
CA GLY A 55 8.27 -4.73 17.37
C GLY A 55 7.27 -4.22 16.32
N PHE A 56 7.73 -3.45 15.31
CA PHE A 56 6.90 -3.09 14.16
C PHE A 56 6.58 -4.32 13.32
N VAL A 57 5.32 -4.50 12.98
CA VAL A 57 4.84 -5.64 12.18
C VAL A 57 4.11 -5.16 10.94
N ASP A 58 4.53 -5.65 9.81
CA ASP A 58 3.86 -5.51 8.52
C ASP A 58 4.08 -6.80 7.72
N PHE A 59 3.12 -7.74 7.80
CA PHE A 59 3.32 -9.12 7.36
C PHE A 59 3.67 -9.23 5.89
N ALA A 60 2.86 -8.64 5.02
CA ALA A 60 3.07 -8.72 3.58
C ALA A 60 3.25 -7.34 2.91
N GLY A 61 3.21 -6.23 3.64
CA GLY A 61 3.62 -4.93 3.13
C GLY A 61 2.53 -3.90 2.90
N SER A 62 1.53 -3.75 3.78
CA SER A 62 0.59 -2.61 3.69
C SER A 62 1.32 -1.27 3.71
N THR A 63 2.35 -1.12 4.57
CA THR A 63 3.21 0.07 4.57
C THR A 63 4.43 -0.12 3.68
N ILE A 64 5.22 -1.19 3.89
CA ILE A 64 6.55 -1.35 3.29
C ILE A 64 6.48 -1.48 1.76
N VAL A 65 5.39 -2.04 1.23
CA VAL A 65 5.17 -2.15 -0.22
C VAL A 65 4.19 -1.09 -0.69
N HIS A 66 2.95 -1.14 -0.17
CA HIS A 66 1.86 -0.34 -0.71
C HIS A 66 1.94 1.14 -0.33
N SER A 67 2.10 1.48 0.96
CA SER A 67 2.25 2.88 1.35
C SER A 67 3.50 3.52 0.74
N VAL A 68 4.61 2.79 0.65
CA VAL A 68 5.82 3.25 -0.05
C VAL A 68 5.50 3.62 -1.49
N GLY A 69 4.85 2.72 -2.25
CA GLY A 69 4.41 3.02 -3.61
C GLY A 69 3.46 4.21 -3.67
N GLY A 70 2.52 4.32 -2.73
CA GLY A 70 1.57 5.42 -2.64
C GLY A 70 2.21 6.77 -2.29
N TRP A 71 3.23 6.81 -1.42
CA TRP A 71 4.01 8.02 -1.12
C TRP A 71 4.82 8.49 -2.32
N ILE A 72 5.45 7.55 -3.06
CA ILE A 72 6.15 7.86 -4.32
C ILE A 72 5.16 8.42 -5.35
N ALA A 73 3.99 7.79 -5.49
CA ALA A 73 2.93 8.26 -6.39
C ALA A 73 2.45 9.67 -6.02
N LEU A 74 2.24 9.96 -4.73
CA LEU A 74 1.85 11.29 -4.26
C LEU A 74 2.90 12.36 -4.61
N ALA A 75 4.19 12.07 -4.37
CA ALA A 75 5.27 12.97 -4.77
C ALA A 75 5.28 13.21 -6.28
N ALA A 76 5.09 12.15 -7.07
CA ALA A 76 5.07 12.23 -8.53
C ALA A 76 3.89 13.06 -9.06
N VAL A 77 2.67 12.84 -8.57
CA VAL A 77 1.49 13.57 -9.08
C VAL A 77 1.53 15.05 -8.67
N ILE A 78 2.11 15.39 -7.51
CA ILE A 78 2.33 16.79 -7.11
C ILE A 78 3.32 17.48 -8.05
N ILE A 79 4.43 16.81 -8.41
CA ILE A 79 5.45 17.38 -9.30
C ILE A 79 4.94 17.50 -10.74
N LEU A 80 4.19 16.50 -11.22
CA LEU A 80 3.63 16.50 -12.57
C LEU A 80 2.50 17.52 -12.74
N GLY A 81 1.73 17.76 -11.69
CA GLY A 81 0.50 18.55 -11.74
C GLY A 81 -0.64 17.85 -12.49
N PRO A 82 -1.84 18.44 -12.47
CA PRO A 82 -3.01 17.84 -13.09
C PRO A 82 -2.92 17.88 -14.62
N ARG A 83 -3.57 16.93 -15.30
CA ARG A 83 -3.74 16.92 -16.77
C ARG A 83 -4.44 18.19 -17.24
N ILE A 84 -4.07 18.67 -18.42
CA ILE A 84 -4.59 19.92 -18.98
C ILE A 84 -6.12 19.87 -19.08
N GLY A 85 -6.77 20.83 -18.46
CA GLY A 85 -8.23 20.94 -18.47
C GLY A 85 -9.00 19.98 -17.58
N LYS A 86 -8.35 19.10 -16.82
CA LYS A 86 -9.00 18.12 -15.93
C LYS A 86 -10.01 18.77 -14.97
N TYR A 87 -9.66 19.88 -14.38
CA TYR A 87 -10.47 20.57 -13.37
C TYR A 87 -11.18 21.82 -13.92
N SER A 88 -11.12 22.07 -15.24
CA SER A 88 -11.88 23.16 -15.85
C SER A 88 -13.38 22.85 -15.88
N ASP A 89 -14.22 23.86 -15.70
CA ASP A 89 -15.69 23.71 -15.73
C ASP A 89 -16.19 23.10 -17.04
N ALA A 90 -15.56 23.45 -18.18
CA ALA A 90 -15.92 22.92 -19.50
C ALA A 90 -15.69 21.41 -19.64
N ASN A 91 -14.82 20.82 -18.83
CA ASN A 91 -14.42 19.41 -18.93
C ASN A 91 -14.81 18.57 -17.70
N ARG A 92 -15.52 19.16 -16.77
CA ARG A 92 -15.96 18.45 -15.54
C ARG A 92 -16.74 17.18 -15.93
N GLY A 93 -16.24 16.02 -15.48
CA GLY A 93 -16.82 14.70 -15.77
C GLY A 93 -16.46 14.09 -17.13
N LYS A 94 -15.66 14.75 -17.97
CA LYS A 94 -15.25 14.23 -19.30
C LYS A 94 -14.01 13.31 -19.24
N PHE A 95 -13.23 13.38 -18.15
CA PHE A 95 -12.05 12.54 -17.98
C PHE A 95 -12.46 11.18 -17.44
N THR A 96 -12.73 10.25 -18.32
CA THR A 96 -13.05 8.85 -17.99
C THR A 96 -11.89 7.93 -18.37
N GLY A 97 -11.84 6.74 -17.76
CA GLY A 97 -10.88 5.71 -18.16
C GLY A 97 -11.12 5.24 -19.59
N SER A 98 -10.07 4.81 -20.27
CA SER A 98 -10.12 4.36 -21.68
C SER A 98 -10.93 3.09 -21.87
N SER A 99 -10.91 2.16 -20.91
CA SER A 99 -11.64 0.90 -21.00
C SER A 99 -11.99 0.37 -19.61
N PHE A 100 -13.26 0.50 -19.24
CA PHE A 100 -13.77 -0.07 -18.00
C PHE A 100 -13.67 -1.61 -17.95
N PRO A 101 -14.02 -2.38 -19.01
CA PRO A 101 -13.87 -3.82 -18.98
C PRO A 101 -12.43 -4.29 -18.72
N LEU A 102 -11.44 -3.62 -19.32
CA LEU A 102 -10.02 -3.94 -19.05
C LEU A 102 -9.61 -3.58 -17.62
N ALA A 103 -10.11 -2.49 -17.06
CA ALA A 103 -9.84 -2.12 -15.68
C ALA A 103 -10.43 -3.15 -14.70
N VAL A 104 -11.65 -3.66 -14.95
CA VAL A 104 -12.26 -4.74 -14.16
C VAL A 104 -11.44 -6.02 -14.28
N LEU A 105 -11.06 -6.41 -15.50
CA LEU A 105 -10.22 -7.59 -15.73
C LEU A 105 -8.89 -7.46 -14.96
N GLY A 106 -8.24 -6.29 -15.04
CA GLY A 106 -7.01 -6.00 -14.28
C GLY A 106 -7.22 -6.13 -12.76
N THR A 107 -8.35 -5.65 -12.24
CA THR A 107 -8.71 -5.79 -10.82
C THR A 107 -8.87 -7.27 -10.42
N LEU A 108 -9.52 -8.08 -11.24
CA LEU A 108 -9.67 -9.51 -10.99
C LEU A 108 -8.33 -10.26 -11.04
N ILE A 109 -7.46 -9.91 -11.98
CA ILE A 109 -6.10 -10.47 -12.06
C ILE A 109 -5.28 -10.09 -10.82
N LEU A 110 -5.35 -8.83 -10.39
CA LEU A 110 -4.69 -8.38 -9.16
C LEU A 110 -5.23 -9.10 -7.93
N TRP A 111 -6.55 -9.26 -7.82
CA TRP A 111 -7.18 -9.99 -6.71
C TRP A 111 -6.72 -11.44 -6.67
N PHE A 112 -6.72 -12.11 -7.80
CA PHE A 112 -6.21 -13.47 -7.90
C PHE A 112 -4.72 -13.56 -7.50
N GLY A 113 -3.89 -12.63 -8.02
CA GLY A 113 -2.47 -12.54 -7.67
C GLY A 113 -2.23 -12.26 -6.18
N TRP A 114 -3.19 -11.61 -5.51
CA TRP A 114 -3.08 -11.27 -4.08
C TRP A 114 -3.14 -12.49 -3.15
N PHE A 115 -3.77 -13.55 -3.56
CA PHE A 115 -3.69 -14.83 -2.85
C PHE A 115 -2.23 -15.32 -2.79
N GLY A 116 -1.51 -15.22 -3.91
CA GLY A 116 -0.07 -15.51 -3.95
C GLY A 116 0.74 -14.47 -3.17
N PHE A 117 0.37 -13.20 -3.27
CA PHE A 117 1.07 -12.11 -2.58
C PHE A 117 1.03 -12.29 -1.05
N ASN A 118 -0.15 -12.46 -0.46
CA ASN A 118 -0.32 -12.66 0.97
C ASN A 118 0.04 -14.08 1.42
N GLY A 119 -0.45 -15.10 0.71
CA GLY A 119 -0.17 -16.50 1.06
C GLY A 119 1.31 -16.86 0.92
N GLY A 120 1.97 -16.35 -0.14
CA GLY A 120 3.40 -16.54 -0.35
C GLY A 120 4.28 -15.84 0.69
N SER A 121 3.80 -14.74 1.29
CA SER A 121 4.51 -14.04 2.36
C SER A 121 4.66 -14.86 3.64
N ASN A 122 3.91 -15.97 3.77
CA ASN A 122 4.08 -16.92 4.85
C ASN A 122 5.42 -17.69 4.78
N GLY A 123 6.03 -17.75 3.60
CA GLY A 123 7.32 -18.42 3.37
C GLY A 123 7.27 -19.96 3.40
N ALA A 124 6.14 -20.55 3.81
CA ALA A 124 5.90 -22.00 3.81
C ALA A 124 4.43 -22.27 3.51
N MET A 125 4.15 -23.45 2.93
CA MET A 125 2.79 -23.92 2.72
C MET A 125 2.37 -24.78 3.92
N ASP A 126 1.88 -24.09 4.96
CA ASP A 126 1.47 -24.69 6.23
C ASP A 126 -0.02 -24.43 6.54
N GLU A 127 -0.45 -24.78 7.74
CA GLU A 127 -1.84 -24.68 8.21
C GLU A 127 -2.33 -23.22 8.39
N THR A 128 -1.44 -22.21 8.35
CA THR A 128 -1.82 -20.80 8.47
C THR A 128 -2.26 -20.22 7.13
N VAL A 129 -1.78 -20.75 6.01
CA VAL A 129 -2.07 -20.26 4.66
C VAL A 129 -3.56 -20.20 4.35
N PRO A 130 -4.40 -21.20 4.65
CA PRO A 130 -5.84 -21.12 4.42
C PRO A 130 -6.50 -19.92 5.09
N LEU A 131 -6.12 -19.58 6.32
CA LEU A 131 -6.63 -18.39 7.02
C LEU A 131 -6.21 -17.10 6.32
N ILE A 132 -4.96 -17.00 5.89
CA ILE A 132 -4.43 -15.85 5.13
C ILE A 132 -5.26 -15.63 3.86
N LEU A 133 -5.54 -16.71 3.10
CA LEU A 133 -6.33 -16.64 1.86
C LEU A 133 -7.77 -16.21 2.13
N ILE A 134 -8.41 -16.77 3.15
CA ILE A 134 -9.79 -16.40 3.55
C ILE A 134 -9.85 -14.94 3.97
N ASN A 135 -8.93 -14.48 4.81
CA ASN A 135 -8.88 -13.09 5.26
C ASN A 135 -8.66 -12.11 4.11
N THR A 136 -7.77 -12.47 3.17
CA THR A 136 -7.53 -11.71 1.94
C THR A 136 -8.79 -11.61 1.09
N PHE A 137 -9.49 -12.73 0.88
CA PHE A 137 -10.75 -12.76 0.13
C PHE A 137 -11.84 -11.90 0.79
N LEU A 138 -12.06 -12.07 2.08
CA LEU A 138 -13.11 -11.36 2.82
C LEU A 138 -12.88 -9.85 2.81
N ALA A 139 -11.66 -9.40 3.06
CA ALA A 139 -11.35 -7.97 3.03
C ALA A 139 -11.62 -7.34 1.64
N ALA A 140 -11.24 -8.04 0.57
CA ALA A 140 -11.51 -7.59 -0.79
C ALA A 140 -13.02 -7.59 -1.12
N ALA A 141 -13.73 -8.69 -0.80
CA ALA A 141 -15.17 -8.82 -1.07
C ALA A 141 -15.99 -7.74 -0.35
N PHE A 142 -15.70 -7.51 0.92
CA PHE A 142 -16.39 -6.46 1.68
C PHE A 142 -15.93 -5.05 1.29
N GLY A 143 -14.70 -4.87 0.85
CA GLY A 143 -14.25 -3.64 0.20
C GLY A 143 -15.05 -3.34 -1.08
N LEU A 144 -15.28 -4.36 -1.93
CA LEU A 144 -16.12 -4.25 -3.13
C LEU A 144 -17.56 -3.85 -2.77
N LEU A 145 -18.17 -4.55 -1.81
CA LEU A 145 -19.52 -4.26 -1.36
C LEU A 145 -19.63 -2.83 -0.80
N THR A 146 -18.62 -2.37 -0.09
CA THR A 146 -18.55 -1.00 0.43
C THR A 146 -18.48 0.02 -0.70
N GLY A 147 -17.60 -0.18 -1.68
CA GLY A 147 -17.49 0.67 -2.86
C GLY A 147 -18.80 0.74 -3.64
N LEU A 148 -19.45 -0.40 -3.85
CA LEU A 148 -20.75 -0.48 -4.50
C LEU A 148 -21.83 0.28 -3.69
N THR A 149 -21.88 0.07 -2.38
CA THR A 149 -22.86 0.72 -1.50
C THR A 149 -22.70 2.24 -1.51
N ILE A 150 -21.49 2.75 -1.33
CA ILE A 150 -21.21 4.19 -1.34
C ILE A 150 -21.57 4.79 -2.71
N SER A 151 -21.24 4.08 -3.80
CA SER A 151 -21.59 4.47 -5.16
C SER A 151 -23.09 4.66 -5.32
N TYR A 152 -23.91 3.70 -4.89
CA TYR A 152 -25.37 3.80 -4.92
C TYR A 152 -25.93 4.92 -4.03
N LEU A 153 -25.38 5.08 -2.84
CA LEU A 153 -25.82 6.16 -1.94
C LEU A 153 -25.57 7.54 -2.54
N LYS A 154 -24.42 7.70 -3.20
CA LYS A 154 -23.98 8.99 -3.73
C LYS A 154 -24.58 9.31 -5.11
N PHE A 155 -24.54 8.35 -6.04
CA PHE A 155 -24.86 8.58 -7.46
C PHE A 155 -26.19 7.94 -7.89
N LYS A 156 -26.84 7.16 -7.02
CA LYS A 156 -28.04 6.36 -7.32
C LYS A 156 -27.84 5.33 -8.44
N LYS A 157 -26.61 5.02 -8.75
CA LYS A 157 -26.18 4.02 -9.75
C LYS A 157 -24.78 3.53 -9.41
N PRO A 158 -24.38 2.35 -9.92
CA PRO A 158 -23.00 1.87 -9.79
C PRO A 158 -22.01 2.83 -10.47
N ASP A 159 -21.00 3.25 -9.75
CA ASP A 159 -19.87 3.98 -10.30
C ASP A 159 -18.69 3.03 -10.50
N PRO A 160 -18.20 2.85 -11.73
CA PRO A 160 -17.13 1.90 -12.03
C PRO A 160 -15.86 2.12 -11.24
N PHE A 161 -15.49 3.37 -11.00
CA PHE A 161 -14.27 3.71 -10.28
C PHE A 161 -14.34 3.26 -8.82
N TYR A 162 -15.47 3.49 -8.14
CA TYR A 162 -15.64 3.08 -6.74
C TYR A 162 -15.71 1.56 -6.57
N ILE A 163 -16.28 0.86 -7.56
CA ILE A 163 -16.36 -0.61 -7.59
C ILE A 163 -14.97 -1.25 -7.74
N ILE A 164 -14.06 -0.59 -8.47
CA ILE A 164 -12.66 -1.04 -8.62
C ILE A 164 -11.83 -0.64 -7.39
N LEU A 165 -12.00 0.59 -6.90
CA LEU A 165 -11.24 1.12 -5.77
C LEU A 165 -11.46 0.31 -4.48
N GLY A 166 -12.72 -0.08 -4.22
CA GLY A 166 -13.12 -0.76 -3.00
C GLY A 166 -12.36 -2.07 -2.72
N PRO A 167 -12.38 -3.06 -3.61
CA PRO A 167 -11.69 -4.33 -3.39
C PRO A 167 -10.18 -4.16 -3.31
N LEU A 168 -9.58 -3.31 -4.14
CA LEU A 168 -8.14 -3.05 -4.10
C LEU A 168 -7.72 -2.41 -2.76
N ALA A 169 -8.51 -1.48 -2.24
CA ALA A 169 -8.26 -0.90 -0.92
C ALA A 169 -8.43 -1.92 0.21
N GLY A 170 -9.40 -2.83 0.11
CA GLY A 170 -9.57 -3.94 1.04
C GLY A 170 -8.38 -4.89 1.04
N LEU A 171 -7.87 -5.24 -0.15
CA LEU A 171 -6.67 -6.08 -0.32
C LEU A 171 -5.45 -5.43 0.32
N VAL A 172 -5.19 -4.15 0.02
CA VAL A 172 -4.07 -3.41 0.60
C VAL A 172 -4.19 -3.31 2.11
N ALA A 173 -5.38 -3.02 2.63
CA ALA A 173 -5.60 -2.86 4.06
C ALA A 173 -5.34 -4.14 4.86
N ILE A 174 -5.70 -5.31 4.34
CA ILE A 174 -5.52 -6.57 5.07
C ILE A 174 -4.09 -7.12 4.99
N THR A 175 -3.30 -6.65 4.05
CA THR A 175 -1.98 -7.19 3.71
C THR A 175 -1.01 -7.22 4.90
N ALA A 176 -1.06 -6.23 5.82
CA ALA A 176 -0.18 -6.20 6.98
C ALA A 176 -0.52 -7.22 8.08
N GLY A 177 -1.77 -7.69 8.15
CA GLY A 177 -2.25 -8.50 9.27
C GLY A 177 -3.10 -9.70 8.89
N CYS A 178 -3.08 -10.12 7.61
CA CYS A 178 -3.91 -11.23 7.14
C CYS A 178 -3.61 -12.57 7.83
N ASN A 179 -2.42 -12.75 8.38
CA ASN A 179 -1.99 -13.93 9.13
C ASN A 179 -2.39 -13.92 10.62
N SER A 180 -2.67 -12.74 11.17
CA SER A 180 -2.82 -12.53 12.63
C SER A 180 -4.17 -11.96 13.05
N MET A 181 -5.08 -11.74 12.08
CA MET A 181 -6.44 -11.26 12.33
C MET A 181 -7.46 -12.38 12.15
N THR A 182 -8.60 -12.26 12.84
CA THR A 182 -9.75 -13.14 12.61
C THR A 182 -10.44 -12.77 11.30
N SER A 183 -11.22 -13.72 10.73
CA SER A 183 -11.98 -13.46 9.51
C SER A 183 -13.03 -12.34 9.69
N VAL A 184 -13.59 -12.20 10.88
CA VAL A 184 -14.53 -11.11 11.19
C VAL A 184 -13.81 -9.76 11.20
N THR A 185 -12.65 -9.66 11.84
CA THR A 185 -11.88 -8.40 11.84
C THR A 185 -11.38 -8.04 10.45
N SER A 186 -11.05 -9.02 9.63
CA SER A 186 -10.64 -8.80 8.23
C SER A 186 -11.74 -8.16 7.38
N ILE A 187 -13.01 -8.52 7.63
CA ILE A 187 -14.17 -7.86 7.02
C ILE A 187 -14.19 -6.36 7.37
N PHE A 188 -14.06 -6.02 8.65
CA PHE A 188 -14.06 -4.61 9.08
C PHE A 188 -12.85 -3.84 8.54
N VAL A 189 -11.68 -4.47 8.49
CA VAL A 189 -10.47 -3.88 7.91
C VAL A 189 -10.69 -3.53 6.43
N GLY A 190 -11.31 -4.42 5.66
CA GLY A 190 -11.64 -4.20 4.27
C GLY A 190 -12.68 -3.09 4.06
N ILE A 191 -13.76 -3.07 4.86
CA ILE A 191 -14.80 -2.03 4.82
C ILE A 191 -14.17 -0.65 5.07
N ILE A 192 -13.43 -0.50 6.17
CA ILE A 192 -12.83 0.78 6.57
C ILE A 192 -11.77 1.20 5.55
N GLY A 193 -10.97 0.27 5.04
CA GLY A 193 -9.99 0.54 3.97
C GLY A 193 -10.64 1.13 2.72
N ALA A 194 -11.77 0.57 2.28
CA ALA A 194 -12.53 1.08 1.15
C ALA A 194 -13.13 2.49 1.42
N ILE A 195 -13.69 2.72 2.62
CA ILE A 195 -14.21 4.04 3.02
C ILE A 195 -13.08 5.09 2.99
N ILE A 196 -11.93 4.77 3.58
CA ILE A 196 -10.77 5.66 3.61
C ILE A 196 -10.28 5.97 2.19
N ALA A 197 -10.13 4.96 1.34
CA ALA A 197 -9.68 5.16 -0.03
C ALA A 197 -10.64 6.05 -0.83
N ILE A 198 -11.95 5.81 -0.75
CA ILE A 198 -12.95 6.65 -1.41
C ILE A 198 -12.88 8.09 -0.90
N THR A 199 -12.80 8.27 0.42
CA THR A 199 -12.72 9.60 1.04
C THR A 199 -11.45 10.34 0.60
N VAL A 200 -10.31 9.68 0.62
CA VAL A 200 -9.03 10.29 0.20
C VAL A 200 -9.05 10.63 -1.29
N ASN A 201 -9.64 9.79 -2.13
CA ASN A 201 -9.83 10.11 -3.56
C ASN A 201 -10.64 11.40 -3.76
N GLU A 202 -11.70 11.60 -2.97
CA GLU A 202 -12.49 12.82 -3.04
C GLU A 202 -11.73 14.05 -2.54
N ILE A 203 -10.93 13.87 -1.48
CA ILE A 203 -10.06 14.92 -0.96
C ILE A 203 -9.01 15.32 -2.01
N LEU A 204 -8.35 14.38 -2.66
CA LEU A 204 -7.38 14.67 -3.72
C LEU A 204 -8.00 15.45 -4.87
N ASN A 205 -9.19 15.03 -5.32
CA ASN A 205 -9.92 15.74 -6.37
C ASN A 205 -10.32 17.16 -5.94
N LYS A 206 -10.67 17.38 -4.66
CA LYS A 206 -11.00 18.71 -4.12
C LYS A 206 -9.78 19.64 -4.13
N PHE A 207 -8.58 19.08 -3.90
CA PHE A 207 -7.32 19.82 -3.95
C PHE A 207 -6.68 19.85 -5.35
N GLU A 208 -7.40 19.39 -6.37
CA GLU A 208 -6.94 19.33 -7.77
C GLU A 208 -5.64 18.50 -7.95
N ILE A 209 -5.46 17.49 -7.11
CA ILE A 209 -4.38 16.51 -7.22
C ILE A 209 -4.88 15.38 -8.13
N ASP A 210 -4.36 15.29 -9.36
CA ASP A 210 -4.83 14.37 -10.39
C ASP A 210 -4.16 13.00 -10.29
N ASP A 211 -4.67 12.16 -9.42
CA ASP A 211 -4.30 10.75 -9.36
C ASP A 211 -5.19 9.95 -10.33
N VAL A 212 -4.62 9.61 -11.47
CA VAL A 212 -5.35 9.06 -12.64
C VAL A 212 -6.00 7.71 -12.35
N VAL A 213 -5.37 6.89 -11.50
CA VAL A 213 -5.77 5.49 -11.25
C VAL A 213 -6.16 5.22 -9.80
N GLY A 214 -6.10 6.22 -8.93
CA GLY A 214 -6.39 6.02 -7.52
C GLY A 214 -5.27 5.31 -6.76
N ALA A 215 -4.02 5.48 -7.20
CA ALA A 215 -2.86 4.86 -6.56
C ALA A 215 -2.65 5.36 -5.12
N VAL A 216 -2.77 6.67 -4.90
CA VAL A 216 -2.62 7.28 -3.58
C VAL A 216 -3.71 6.81 -2.61
N PRO A 217 -5.02 6.90 -2.93
CA PRO A 217 -6.05 6.44 -2.00
C PRO A 217 -5.97 4.94 -1.70
N VAL A 218 -5.66 4.09 -2.69
CA VAL A 218 -5.57 2.65 -2.50
C VAL A 218 -4.30 2.27 -1.76
N HIS A 219 -3.14 2.69 -2.25
CA HIS A 219 -1.88 2.17 -1.74
C HIS A 219 -1.38 2.95 -0.52
N LEU A 220 -1.46 4.29 -0.53
CA LEU A 220 -1.05 5.09 0.61
C LEU A 220 -2.07 5.02 1.75
N ALA A 221 -3.31 5.46 1.49
CA ALA A 221 -4.25 5.67 2.57
C ALA A 221 -4.77 4.34 3.16
N ALA A 222 -5.16 3.37 2.32
CA ALA A 222 -5.56 2.06 2.83
C ALA A 222 -4.36 1.25 3.37
N GLY A 223 -3.13 1.50 2.89
CA GLY A 223 -1.91 0.89 3.43
C GLY A 223 -1.59 1.39 4.84
N VAL A 224 -1.65 2.70 5.08
CA VAL A 224 -1.53 3.30 6.41
C VAL A 224 -2.58 2.72 7.36
N TRP A 225 -3.82 2.63 6.92
CA TRP A 225 -4.89 2.01 7.70
C TRP A 225 -4.60 0.55 8.02
N GLY A 226 -4.17 -0.26 7.03
CA GLY A 226 -3.88 -1.68 7.21
C GLY A 226 -2.79 -1.93 8.25
N THR A 227 -1.73 -1.14 8.24
CA THR A 227 -0.65 -1.24 9.22
C THR A 227 -1.11 -0.78 10.61
N LEU A 228 -1.94 0.26 10.71
CA LEU A 228 -2.55 0.67 11.97
C LEU A 228 -3.50 -0.43 12.50
N ALA A 229 -4.25 -1.08 11.63
CA ALA A 229 -5.17 -2.17 11.96
C ALA A 229 -4.46 -3.37 12.61
N VAL A 230 -3.18 -3.63 12.29
CA VAL A 230 -2.36 -4.62 13.00
C VAL A 230 -2.31 -4.31 14.50
N GLY A 231 -1.97 -3.08 14.85
CA GLY A 231 -1.95 -2.65 16.26
C GLY A 231 -3.31 -2.72 16.92
N LEU A 232 -4.40 -2.53 16.20
CA LEU A 232 -5.76 -2.50 16.74
C LEU A 232 -6.38 -3.90 16.90
N PHE A 233 -6.17 -4.80 15.93
CA PHE A 233 -7.00 -6.00 15.76
C PHE A 233 -6.24 -7.31 15.71
N SER A 234 -4.93 -7.33 15.44
CA SER A 234 -4.16 -8.57 15.38
C SER A 234 -4.09 -9.26 16.75
N ASP A 235 -4.03 -10.57 16.74
CA ASP A 235 -3.73 -11.36 17.93
C ASP A 235 -2.27 -11.14 18.34
N LEU A 236 -2.07 -10.60 19.55
CA LEU A 236 -0.73 -10.27 20.08
C LEU A 236 0.12 -11.52 20.28
N THR A 237 -0.49 -12.67 20.52
CA THR A 237 0.23 -13.94 20.67
C THR A 237 0.80 -14.43 19.35
N ILE A 238 0.11 -14.14 18.23
CA ILE A 238 0.59 -14.45 16.88
C ILE A 238 1.65 -13.46 16.43
N LEU A 239 1.53 -12.17 16.82
CA LEU A 239 2.54 -11.16 16.50
C LEU A 239 3.88 -11.43 17.17
N ASP A 240 3.87 -12.07 18.37
CA ASP A 240 5.05 -12.46 19.14
C ASP A 240 6.07 -11.34 19.37
N THR A 241 5.57 -10.11 19.54
CA THR A 241 6.42 -8.92 19.77
C THR A 241 6.71 -8.67 21.25
N GLY A 242 6.00 -9.34 22.14
CA GLY A 242 6.06 -9.09 23.57
C GLY A 242 5.41 -7.77 24.03
N LEU A 243 4.81 -7.01 23.11
CA LEU A 243 4.18 -5.73 23.37
C LEU A 243 2.73 -5.90 23.82
N ASP A 244 2.27 -4.99 24.69
CA ASP A 244 0.85 -4.83 24.95
C ASP A 244 0.14 -4.10 23.79
N ARG A 245 -1.19 -4.07 23.80
CA ARG A 245 -2.00 -3.47 22.74
C ARG A 245 -1.67 -2.00 22.48
N PHE A 246 -1.50 -1.20 23.51
CA PHE A 246 -1.21 0.22 23.39
C PHE A 246 0.19 0.45 22.80
N SER A 247 1.17 -0.29 23.31
CA SER A 247 2.54 -0.25 22.80
C SER A 247 2.62 -0.71 21.33
N GLN A 248 1.88 -1.75 20.95
CA GLN A 248 1.82 -2.20 19.56
C GLN A 248 1.25 -1.11 18.65
N ILE A 249 0.15 -0.45 19.02
CA ILE A 249 -0.42 0.68 18.24
C ILE A 249 0.62 1.81 18.09
N LYS A 250 1.30 2.17 19.17
CA LYS A 250 2.33 3.20 19.16
C LYS A 250 3.47 2.87 18.21
N ILE A 251 3.96 1.63 18.22
CA ILE A 251 5.04 1.22 17.33
C ILE A 251 4.60 1.19 15.86
N GLN A 252 3.37 0.73 15.58
CA GLN A 252 2.82 0.81 14.23
C GLN A 252 2.76 2.26 13.72
N LEU A 253 2.33 3.22 14.55
CA LEU A 253 2.32 4.64 14.20
C LEU A 253 3.73 5.19 13.94
N ILE A 254 4.72 4.81 14.77
CA ILE A 254 6.12 5.21 14.56
C ILE A 254 6.63 4.71 13.22
N GLY A 255 6.39 3.44 12.88
CA GLY A 255 6.80 2.86 11.60
C GLY A 255 6.11 3.51 10.40
N ILE A 256 4.79 3.70 10.47
CA ILE A 256 4.01 4.40 9.43
C ILE A 256 4.59 5.79 9.16
N PHE A 257 4.82 6.57 10.22
CA PHE A 257 5.34 7.92 10.09
C PHE A 257 6.78 7.95 9.57
N ALA A 258 7.66 7.12 10.12
CA ALA A 258 9.08 7.09 9.73
C ALA A 258 9.25 6.67 8.27
N ILE A 259 8.59 5.58 7.84
CA ILE A 259 8.62 5.10 6.47
C ILE A 259 7.98 6.11 5.53
N GLY A 260 6.83 6.67 5.91
CA GLY A 260 6.12 7.66 5.11
C GLY A 260 6.92 8.94 4.89
N ALA A 261 7.47 9.52 5.96
CA ALA A 261 8.28 10.72 5.90
C ALA A 261 9.54 10.50 5.04
N PHE A 262 10.28 9.42 5.30
CA PHE A 262 11.46 9.08 4.50
C PHE A 262 11.12 8.89 3.02
N THR A 263 10.09 8.10 2.72
CA THR A 263 9.70 7.80 1.34
C THR A 263 9.24 9.04 0.60
N PHE A 264 8.34 9.83 1.20
CA PHE A 264 7.83 11.04 0.55
C PHE A 264 8.93 12.08 0.31
N ILE A 265 9.72 12.40 1.35
CA ILE A 265 10.77 13.42 1.26
C ILE A 265 11.84 13.01 0.24
N SER A 266 12.35 11.77 0.32
CA SER A 266 13.36 11.28 -0.62
C SER A 266 12.83 11.25 -2.05
N SER A 267 11.60 10.75 -2.27
CA SER A 267 10.97 10.72 -3.58
C SER A 267 10.77 12.12 -4.15
N TYR A 268 10.25 13.03 -3.33
CA TYR A 268 10.00 14.41 -3.77
C TYR A 268 11.31 15.12 -4.16
N ILE A 269 12.37 14.98 -3.36
CA ILE A 269 13.68 15.56 -3.66
C ILE A 269 14.27 14.96 -4.94
N LEU A 270 14.32 13.63 -5.03
CA LEU A 270 14.93 12.94 -6.17
C LEU A 270 14.18 13.21 -7.48
N LEU A 271 12.84 13.16 -7.46
CA LEU A 271 12.02 13.45 -8.63
C LEU A 271 12.07 14.94 -9.03
N SER A 272 12.08 15.86 -8.06
CA SER A 272 12.23 17.29 -8.34
C SER A 272 13.59 17.61 -8.95
N LEU A 273 14.65 17.00 -8.42
CA LEU A 273 16.00 17.15 -8.97
C LEU A 273 16.08 16.60 -10.39
N TYR A 274 15.55 15.41 -10.63
CA TYR A 274 15.49 14.82 -11.97
C TYR A 274 14.69 15.69 -12.93
N ASN A 275 13.50 16.16 -12.54
CA ASN A 275 12.61 16.99 -13.35
C ASN A 275 13.25 18.32 -13.78
N LYS A 276 14.19 18.84 -12.99
CA LYS A 276 14.94 20.05 -13.32
C LYS A 276 15.83 19.88 -14.56
N PHE A 277 16.38 18.68 -14.77
CA PHE A 277 17.29 18.38 -15.90
C PHE A 277 16.58 17.67 -17.03
N PHE A 278 15.60 16.85 -16.71
CA PHE A 278 14.85 16.00 -17.64
C PHE A 278 13.35 16.09 -17.33
N PRO A 279 12.60 16.95 -18.03
CA PRO A 279 11.18 17.14 -17.75
C PRO A 279 10.41 15.82 -17.74
N LEU A 280 9.72 15.55 -16.62
CA LEU A 280 8.90 14.34 -16.45
C LEU A 280 7.59 14.42 -17.25
N ARG A 281 7.05 15.65 -17.41
CA ARG A 281 5.83 15.90 -18.16
C ARG A 281 6.14 16.20 -19.62
N VAL A 282 5.33 15.67 -20.52
CA VAL A 282 5.38 16.02 -21.96
C VAL A 282 4.97 17.47 -22.18
N SER A 283 5.30 18.02 -23.37
CA SER A 283 4.87 19.37 -23.70
C SER A 283 3.34 19.48 -23.84
N PRO A 284 2.73 20.67 -23.63
CA PRO A 284 1.28 20.85 -23.77
C PRO A 284 0.72 20.45 -25.14
N VAL A 285 1.56 20.48 -26.18
CA VAL A 285 1.16 20.08 -27.53
C VAL A 285 1.12 18.54 -27.69
N GLN A 286 1.89 17.84 -26.87
CA GLN A 286 1.96 16.37 -26.88
C GLN A 286 0.95 15.74 -25.90
N GLU A 287 0.47 16.49 -24.94
CA GLU A 287 -0.56 16.07 -23.97
C GLU A 287 -1.97 16.23 -24.55
#